data_cf7b5a688318d9aa336331fd8863ea2f
#
_entry.id   cf7b5a688318d9aa336331fd8863ea2f
#
_cell.length_a   1.000
_cell.length_b   1.000
_cell.length_c   1.000
_cell.angle_alpha   90.00
_cell.angle_beta   90.00
_cell.angle_gamma   90.00
#
_symmetry.space_group_name_H-M   'P 1'
#
loop_
_entity.id
_entity.type
_entity.pdbx_description
1 polymer ?
#
loop_
_entity_poly.entity_id
_entity_poly.type
_entity_poly.pdbx_seq_one_letter_code
_entity_poly.pdbx_strand_id
1 'polypeptide(L)'
;HLLALAAEAGIDLGIEEFDEISHRTPKIADLQPGGTRVMNDLHELGGVPVVLRRLLEGGYLHGDAATITGRTIAEELAHLEAEGELPPEDEVEADFLYTTDEPLHEEGAIKILTGNLAPDGAVLKVTGDDNFHHEGPVRVFESEEAAMKYVQEDRIESGDVLAIRNEGPRGGPGMREMLGVTAAVVGAGHED
;
A
#
# COMPACT_ATOMS: atom_id res chain seq x y z
N HIS A 1 10.48 -3.30 -1.57
CA HIS A 1 10.86 -4.71 -1.78
C HIS A 1 10.84 -5.10 -3.26
N LEU A 2 9.79 -4.73 -4.03
CA LEU A 2 9.70 -5.11 -5.46
C LEU A 2 10.86 -4.55 -6.28
N LEU A 3 11.29 -3.30 -6.05
CA LEU A 3 12.46 -2.73 -6.71
C LEU A 3 13.75 -3.52 -6.41
N ALA A 4 13.92 -3.98 -5.17
CA ALA A 4 15.07 -4.80 -4.80
C ALA A 4 15.02 -6.19 -5.46
N LEU A 5 13.85 -6.81 -5.53
CA LEU A 5 13.65 -8.08 -6.24
C LEU A 5 13.92 -7.94 -7.73
N ALA A 6 13.44 -6.87 -8.35
CA ALA A 6 13.69 -6.59 -9.76
C ALA A 6 15.19 -6.41 -10.04
N ALA A 7 15.89 -5.64 -9.20
CA ALA A 7 17.33 -5.43 -9.32
C ALA A 7 18.12 -6.75 -9.22
N GLU A 8 17.78 -7.62 -8.25
CA GLU A 8 18.40 -8.95 -8.11
C GLU A 8 18.08 -9.87 -9.30
N ALA A 9 16.89 -9.74 -9.88
CA ALA A 9 16.48 -10.50 -11.07
C ALA A 9 17.02 -9.93 -12.39
N GLY A 10 17.73 -8.79 -12.36
CA GLY A 10 18.22 -8.08 -13.55
C GLY A 10 17.09 -7.46 -14.39
N ILE A 11 15.97 -7.15 -13.76
CA ILE A 11 14.81 -6.48 -14.38
C ILE A 11 14.94 -4.99 -14.12
N ASP A 12 14.81 -4.19 -15.16
CA ASP A 12 14.76 -2.74 -15.09
C ASP A 12 13.35 -2.32 -14.65
N LEU A 13 13.23 -1.93 -13.38
CA LEU A 13 11.99 -1.46 -12.76
C LEU A 13 12.33 -0.25 -11.90
N GLY A 14 11.88 0.93 -12.29
CA GLY A 14 12.05 2.18 -11.57
C GLY A 14 10.88 2.50 -10.64
N ILE A 15 11.03 3.55 -9.86
CA ILE A 15 9.97 4.02 -8.94
C ILE A 15 8.83 4.70 -9.71
N GLU A 16 9.12 5.24 -10.88
CA GLU A 16 8.19 5.93 -11.75
C GLU A 16 7.09 4.98 -12.27
N GLU A 17 7.42 3.70 -12.54
CA GLU A 17 6.43 2.72 -12.97
C GLU A 17 5.38 2.45 -11.89
N PHE A 18 5.74 2.60 -10.61
CA PHE A 18 4.76 2.49 -9.51
C PHE A 18 3.75 3.65 -9.55
N ASP A 19 4.20 4.86 -9.86
CA ASP A 19 3.34 6.02 -10.00
C ASP A 19 2.37 5.87 -11.17
N GLU A 20 2.90 5.47 -12.33
CA GLU A 20 2.11 5.21 -13.53
C GLU A 20 1.05 4.12 -13.31
N ILE A 21 1.45 3.00 -12.67
CA ILE A 21 0.53 1.90 -12.37
C ILE A 21 -0.54 2.36 -11.37
N SER A 22 -0.15 3.10 -10.33
CA SER A 22 -1.08 3.61 -9.32
C SER A 22 -2.11 4.58 -9.93
N HIS A 23 -1.69 5.48 -10.81
CA HIS A 23 -2.60 6.42 -11.46
C HIS A 23 -3.65 5.74 -12.36
N ARG A 24 -3.31 4.63 -13.01
CA ARG A 24 -4.22 3.93 -13.92
C ARG A 24 -4.97 2.76 -13.29
N THR A 25 -4.65 2.37 -12.05
CA THR A 25 -5.28 1.22 -11.41
C THR A 25 -6.25 1.69 -10.33
N PRO A 26 -7.54 1.42 -10.46
CA PRO A 26 -8.53 1.89 -9.51
C PRO A 26 -8.41 1.18 -8.15
N LYS A 27 -8.81 1.88 -7.09
CA LYS A 27 -9.03 1.26 -5.77
C LYS A 27 -10.45 0.72 -5.72
N ILE A 28 -10.59 -0.60 -5.64
CA ILE A 28 -11.89 -1.28 -5.69
C ILE A 28 -12.29 -1.94 -4.36
N ALA A 29 -11.52 -1.76 -3.29
CA ALA A 29 -11.85 -2.36 -2.00
C ALA A 29 -11.66 -1.36 -0.86
N ASP A 30 -12.66 -1.29 0.04
CA ASP A 30 -12.66 -0.46 1.25
C ASP A 30 -12.13 -1.26 2.45
N LEU A 31 -10.83 -1.56 2.44
CA LEU A 31 -10.14 -2.38 3.44
C LEU A 31 -9.18 -1.56 4.30
N GLN A 32 -9.09 -1.93 5.58
CA GLN A 32 -8.11 -1.34 6.50
C GLN A 32 -6.66 -1.52 6.00
N PRO A 33 -5.77 -0.55 6.26
CA PRO A 33 -5.93 0.60 7.19
C PRO A 33 -6.60 1.84 6.58
N GLY A 34 -6.81 1.91 5.29
CA GLY A 34 -7.43 3.06 4.61
C GLY A 34 -8.93 2.90 4.37
N GLY A 35 -9.60 1.96 4.99
CA GLY A 35 -11.00 1.67 4.85
C GLY A 35 -11.59 1.08 6.13
N THR A 36 -12.83 0.61 6.07
CA THR A 36 -13.62 0.21 7.24
C THR A 36 -13.63 -1.29 7.52
N ARG A 37 -13.42 -2.12 6.50
CA ARG A 37 -13.49 -3.58 6.57
C ARG A 37 -12.11 -4.21 6.77
N VAL A 38 -12.08 -5.45 7.22
CA VAL A 38 -10.85 -6.22 7.43
C VAL A 38 -10.68 -7.33 6.38
N MET A 39 -9.47 -7.87 6.26
CA MET A 39 -9.18 -8.94 5.29
C MET A 39 -10.02 -10.21 5.51
N ASN A 40 -10.54 -10.43 6.73
CA ASN A 40 -11.43 -11.56 6.98
C ASN A 40 -12.78 -11.40 6.25
N ASP A 41 -13.30 -10.17 6.15
CA ASP A 41 -14.54 -9.89 5.41
C ASP A 41 -14.34 -10.23 3.91
N LEU A 42 -13.17 -9.88 3.35
CA LEU A 42 -12.81 -10.24 1.98
C LEU A 42 -12.65 -11.76 1.82
N HIS A 43 -12.06 -12.45 2.81
CA HIS A 43 -11.88 -13.90 2.77
C HIS A 43 -13.23 -14.64 2.69
N GLU A 44 -14.24 -14.16 3.39
CA GLU A 44 -15.60 -14.73 3.37
C GLU A 44 -16.28 -14.59 1.99
N LEU A 45 -15.84 -13.65 1.16
CA LEU A 45 -16.33 -13.45 -0.21
C LEU A 45 -15.53 -14.25 -1.28
N GLY A 46 -14.58 -15.07 -0.88
CA GLY A 46 -13.67 -15.78 -1.80
C GLY A 46 -12.24 -15.21 -1.85
N GLY A 47 -11.95 -14.20 -1.03
CA GLY A 47 -10.60 -13.70 -0.78
C GLY A 47 -9.99 -12.85 -1.90
N VAL A 48 -8.67 -12.80 -1.94
CA VAL A 48 -7.90 -12.08 -2.96
C VAL A 48 -8.24 -12.48 -4.40
N PRO A 49 -8.55 -13.76 -4.70
CA PRO A 49 -8.95 -14.17 -6.06
C PRO A 49 -10.13 -13.37 -6.63
N VAL A 50 -11.10 -12.96 -5.82
CA VAL A 50 -12.23 -12.12 -6.29
C VAL A 50 -11.73 -10.76 -6.78
N VAL A 51 -10.81 -10.14 -6.04
CA VAL A 51 -10.19 -8.87 -6.45
C VAL A 51 -9.39 -9.04 -7.74
N LEU A 52 -8.59 -10.12 -7.84
CA LEU A 52 -7.80 -10.41 -9.05
C LEU A 52 -8.70 -10.64 -10.26
N ARG A 53 -9.83 -11.34 -10.11
CA ARG A 53 -10.80 -11.54 -11.19
C ARG A 53 -11.34 -10.20 -11.69
N ARG A 54 -11.82 -9.30 -10.80
CA ARG A 54 -12.33 -7.97 -11.18
C ARG A 54 -11.28 -7.13 -11.89
N LEU A 55 -10.04 -7.14 -11.39
CA LEU A 55 -8.94 -6.43 -12.04
C LEU A 55 -8.55 -7.04 -13.40
N LEU A 56 -8.63 -8.37 -13.55
CA LEU A 56 -8.38 -9.04 -14.82
C LEU A 56 -9.46 -8.71 -15.86
N GLU A 57 -10.74 -8.79 -15.49
CA GLU A 57 -11.88 -8.45 -16.34
C GLU A 57 -11.87 -6.98 -16.74
N GLY A 58 -11.47 -6.08 -15.84
CA GLY A 58 -11.27 -4.66 -16.11
C GLY A 58 -10.02 -4.33 -16.94
N GLY A 59 -9.17 -5.33 -17.26
CA GLY A 59 -7.95 -5.14 -18.06
C GLY A 59 -6.76 -4.56 -17.30
N TYR A 60 -6.78 -4.61 -15.97
CA TYR A 60 -5.71 -4.09 -15.11
C TYR A 60 -4.65 -5.14 -14.72
N LEU A 61 -4.85 -6.40 -15.11
CA LEU A 61 -3.90 -7.49 -14.88
C LEU A 61 -3.50 -8.19 -16.18
N HIS A 62 -2.27 -8.66 -16.23
CA HIS A 62 -1.75 -9.52 -17.28
C HIS A 62 -2.15 -10.97 -16.99
N GLY A 63 -3.27 -11.41 -17.59
CA GLY A 63 -3.81 -12.75 -17.36
C GLY A 63 -2.90 -13.90 -17.80
N ASP A 64 -1.95 -13.64 -18.68
CA ASP A 64 -0.92 -14.58 -19.17
C ASP A 64 0.33 -14.65 -18.26
N ALA A 65 0.42 -13.82 -17.23
CA ALA A 65 1.53 -13.87 -16.28
C ALA A 65 1.51 -15.17 -15.48
N ALA A 66 2.69 -15.80 -15.35
CA ALA A 66 2.84 -17.08 -14.65
C ALA A 66 2.70 -16.95 -13.14
N THR A 67 2.06 -17.91 -12.51
CA THR A 67 1.96 -18.06 -11.05
C THR A 67 2.90 -19.17 -10.53
N ILE A 68 3.02 -19.28 -9.22
CA ILE A 68 3.81 -20.32 -8.55
C ILE A 68 3.25 -21.73 -8.76
N THR A 69 1.99 -21.86 -9.16
CA THR A 69 1.36 -23.17 -9.46
C THR A 69 1.73 -23.71 -10.84
N GLY A 70 2.40 -22.88 -11.67
CA GLY A 70 2.74 -23.17 -13.04
C GLY A 70 1.62 -22.85 -14.04
N ARG A 71 0.49 -22.37 -13.57
CA ARG A 71 -0.60 -21.80 -14.39
C ARG A 71 -0.37 -20.32 -14.60
N THR A 72 -1.05 -19.74 -15.57
CA THR A 72 -1.20 -18.28 -15.68
C THR A 72 -2.22 -17.76 -14.67
N ILE A 73 -2.28 -16.44 -14.46
CA ILE A 73 -3.28 -15.82 -13.57
C ILE A 73 -4.70 -16.17 -14.04
N ALA A 74 -4.97 -16.06 -15.34
CA ALA A 74 -6.29 -16.41 -15.90
C ALA A 74 -6.65 -17.88 -15.69
N GLU A 75 -5.70 -18.79 -15.93
CA GLU A 75 -5.89 -20.23 -15.72
C GLU A 75 -6.09 -20.58 -14.24
N GLU A 76 -5.38 -19.87 -13.33
CA GLU A 76 -5.54 -20.09 -11.89
C GLU A 76 -6.92 -19.67 -11.42
N LEU A 77 -7.40 -18.48 -11.82
CA LEU A 77 -8.75 -18.02 -11.48
C LEU A 77 -9.83 -18.96 -12.03
N ALA A 78 -9.71 -19.39 -13.28
CA ALA A 78 -10.64 -20.37 -13.86
C ALA A 78 -10.61 -21.74 -13.14
N HIS A 79 -9.45 -22.16 -12.64
CA HIS A 79 -9.32 -23.38 -11.85
C HIS A 79 -10.02 -23.25 -10.49
N LEU A 80 -9.81 -22.14 -9.77
CA LEU A 80 -10.46 -21.88 -8.49
C LEU A 80 -11.99 -21.82 -8.62
N GLU A 81 -12.48 -21.24 -9.71
CA GLU A 81 -13.92 -21.22 -10.01
C GLU A 81 -14.47 -22.64 -10.28
N ALA A 82 -13.74 -23.45 -11.06
CA ALA A 82 -14.14 -24.82 -11.35
C ALA A 82 -14.15 -25.74 -10.12
N GLU A 83 -13.26 -25.50 -9.15
CA GLU A 83 -13.20 -26.22 -7.87
C GLU A 83 -14.21 -25.68 -6.83
N GLY A 84 -14.90 -24.58 -7.12
CA GLY A 84 -15.84 -23.93 -6.20
C GLY A 84 -15.17 -23.14 -5.07
N GLU A 85 -13.88 -22.82 -5.20
CA GLU A 85 -13.10 -22.02 -4.26
C GLU A 85 -13.24 -20.50 -4.56
N LEU A 86 -13.61 -20.16 -5.79
CA LEU A 86 -13.94 -18.81 -6.22
C LEU A 86 -15.42 -18.75 -6.59
N PRO A 87 -16.27 -17.99 -5.85
CA PRO A 87 -17.69 -17.90 -6.17
C PRO A 87 -17.92 -17.20 -7.52
N PRO A 88 -19.04 -17.53 -8.22
CA PRO A 88 -19.46 -16.78 -9.40
C PRO A 88 -19.58 -15.28 -9.12
N GLU A 89 -19.29 -14.42 -10.11
CA GLU A 89 -19.29 -12.97 -9.91
C GLU A 89 -20.67 -12.43 -9.48
N ASP A 90 -21.74 -13.00 -9.99
CA ASP A 90 -23.12 -12.63 -9.64
C ASP A 90 -23.54 -13.02 -8.21
N GLU A 91 -22.73 -13.83 -7.51
CA GLU A 91 -22.90 -14.18 -6.11
C GLU A 91 -22.03 -13.31 -5.16
N VAL A 92 -21.11 -12.49 -5.73
CA VAL A 92 -20.22 -11.62 -4.94
C VAL A 92 -20.87 -10.25 -4.72
N GLU A 93 -21.71 -10.15 -3.69
CA GLU A 93 -22.30 -8.88 -3.26
C GLU A 93 -21.67 -8.40 -1.94
N ALA A 94 -21.08 -7.20 -1.97
CA ALA A 94 -20.54 -6.54 -0.78
C ALA A 94 -20.52 -5.02 -0.95
N ASP A 95 -20.83 -4.32 0.13
CA ASP A 95 -20.84 -2.86 0.20
C ASP A 95 -19.43 -2.23 0.24
N PHE A 96 -18.41 -3.05 0.34
CA PHE A 96 -17.00 -2.63 0.46
C PHE A 96 -16.11 -3.09 -0.71
N LEU A 97 -16.66 -3.86 -1.65
CA LEU A 97 -15.91 -4.36 -2.80
C LEU A 97 -16.62 -3.90 -4.10
N TYR A 98 -15.99 -2.97 -4.77
CA TYR A 98 -16.49 -2.25 -5.94
C TYR A 98 -16.07 -2.93 -7.24
N THR A 99 -16.73 -2.57 -8.34
CA THR A 99 -16.31 -2.97 -9.68
C THR A 99 -15.22 -2.02 -10.20
N THR A 100 -14.58 -2.38 -11.29
CA THR A 100 -13.59 -1.51 -11.96
C THR A 100 -14.24 -0.37 -12.73
N ASP A 101 -15.53 -0.50 -13.09
CA ASP A 101 -16.31 0.54 -13.78
C ASP A 101 -16.87 1.57 -12.80
N GLU A 102 -17.13 1.17 -11.56
CA GLU A 102 -17.60 2.03 -10.47
C GLU A 102 -16.69 1.84 -9.23
N PRO A 103 -15.43 2.28 -9.30
CA PRO A 103 -14.47 2.04 -8.23
C PRO A 103 -14.70 2.97 -7.03
N LEU A 104 -14.16 2.59 -5.86
CA LEU A 104 -14.12 3.46 -4.69
C LEU A 104 -13.32 4.75 -4.96
N HIS A 105 -12.18 4.61 -5.66
CA HIS A 105 -11.37 5.72 -6.19
C HIS A 105 -10.83 5.32 -7.56
N GLU A 106 -10.71 6.30 -8.46
CA GLU A 106 -10.21 6.07 -9.82
C GLU A 106 -8.71 5.74 -9.88
N GLU A 107 -7.98 6.08 -8.83
CA GLU A 107 -6.53 5.88 -8.70
C GLU A 107 -6.18 5.01 -7.49
N GLY A 108 -5.02 4.38 -7.56
CA GLY A 108 -4.45 3.60 -6.47
C GLY A 108 -3.96 4.45 -5.31
N ALA A 109 -3.70 3.80 -4.18
CA ALA A 109 -3.34 4.43 -2.92
C ALA A 109 -1.82 4.67 -2.73
N ILE A 110 -1.00 4.39 -3.75
CA ILE A 110 0.44 4.66 -3.72
C ILE A 110 0.71 5.91 -4.55
N LYS A 111 1.42 6.88 -3.97
CA LYS A 111 1.86 8.09 -4.67
C LYS A 111 3.38 8.20 -4.56
N ILE A 112 4.01 8.58 -5.65
CA ILE A 112 5.43 8.86 -5.68
C ILE A 112 5.64 10.38 -5.57
N LEU A 113 6.40 10.77 -4.55
CA LEU A 113 6.69 12.16 -4.26
C LEU A 113 8.15 12.46 -4.65
N THR A 114 8.38 13.62 -5.26
CA THR A 114 9.71 14.11 -5.60
C THR A 114 9.90 15.53 -5.10
N GLY A 115 11.12 15.88 -4.77
CA GLY A 115 11.45 17.23 -4.29
C GLY A 115 12.86 17.29 -3.71
N ASN A 116 13.22 18.44 -3.15
CA ASN A 116 14.56 18.65 -2.58
C ASN A 116 14.86 17.77 -1.34
N LEU A 117 13.82 17.28 -0.64
CA LEU A 117 13.97 16.33 0.46
C LEU A 117 14.20 14.90 -0.05
N ALA A 118 13.55 14.54 -1.14
CA ALA A 118 13.62 13.22 -1.76
C ALA A 118 13.78 13.34 -3.29
N PRO A 119 14.97 13.75 -3.78
CA PRO A 119 15.19 13.97 -5.20
C PRO A 119 15.09 12.68 -6.04
N ASP A 120 15.40 11.55 -5.45
CA ASP A 120 15.31 10.22 -6.08
C ASP A 120 13.94 9.54 -5.84
N GLY A 121 12.97 10.28 -5.32
CA GLY A 121 11.62 9.81 -5.03
C GLY A 121 11.40 9.30 -3.61
N ALA A 122 10.16 9.42 -3.17
CA ALA A 122 9.64 8.84 -1.93
C ALA A 122 8.26 8.25 -2.17
N VAL A 123 7.84 7.31 -1.35
CA VAL A 123 6.55 6.64 -1.46
C VAL A 123 5.63 7.13 -0.35
N LEU A 124 4.45 7.60 -0.73
CA LEU A 124 3.34 7.89 0.16
C LEU A 124 2.22 6.89 -0.07
N LYS A 125 1.70 6.29 1.01
CA LYS A 125 0.46 5.53 0.98
C LYS A 125 -0.69 6.44 1.44
N VAL A 126 -1.63 6.71 0.52
CA VAL A 126 -2.82 7.51 0.79
C VAL A 126 -3.89 6.64 1.44
N THR A 127 -4.40 7.02 2.60
CA THR A 127 -5.34 6.21 3.39
C THR A 127 -6.73 6.83 3.56
N GLY A 128 -7.01 7.94 2.91
CA GLY A 128 -8.32 8.64 3.00
C GLY A 128 -8.18 10.12 2.70
N ASP A 129 -8.82 10.97 3.51
CA ASP A 129 -8.74 12.44 3.43
C ASP A 129 -7.39 12.94 3.98
N ASP A 130 -6.30 12.51 3.36
CA ASP A 130 -4.96 12.87 3.80
C ASP A 130 -4.71 14.37 3.57
N ASN A 131 -4.08 15.00 4.55
CA ASN A 131 -3.57 16.35 4.41
C ASN A 131 -2.29 16.32 3.54
N PHE A 132 -2.40 16.79 2.32
CA PHE A 132 -1.28 16.83 1.35
C PHE A 132 -0.38 18.06 1.49
N HIS A 133 -0.63 18.92 2.46
CA HIS A 133 0.20 20.09 2.73
C HIS A 133 0.45 20.23 4.23
N HIS A 134 1.72 20.24 4.62
CA HIS A 134 2.14 20.46 6.00
C HIS A 134 3.41 21.28 6.02
N GLU A 135 3.47 22.26 6.92
CA GLU A 135 4.66 23.05 7.23
C GLU A 135 4.90 23.05 8.73
N GLY A 136 6.11 22.70 9.13
CA GLY A 136 6.45 22.65 10.54
C GLY A 136 7.94 22.45 10.80
N PRO A 137 8.38 22.62 12.05
CA PRO A 137 9.77 22.39 12.44
C PRO A 137 10.12 20.91 12.33
N VAL A 138 11.25 20.60 11.69
CA VAL A 138 11.72 19.23 11.57
C VAL A 138 12.54 18.82 12.80
N ARG A 139 12.22 17.66 13.36
CA ARG A 139 13.01 16.95 14.37
C ARG A 139 13.69 15.75 13.72
N VAL A 140 15.00 15.76 13.65
CA VAL A 140 15.77 14.72 12.94
C VAL A 140 16.32 13.72 13.94
N PHE A 141 16.11 12.43 13.67
CA PHE A 141 16.58 11.30 14.48
C PHE A 141 17.44 10.37 13.66
N GLU A 142 18.45 9.78 14.30
CA GLU A 142 19.37 8.85 13.65
C GLU A 142 18.87 7.39 13.69
N SER A 143 17.81 7.12 14.44
CA SER A 143 17.16 5.81 14.53
C SER A 143 15.71 5.91 15.00
N GLU A 144 14.95 4.83 14.80
CA GLU A 144 13.57 4.69 15.30
C GLU A 144 13.52 4.78 16.83
N GLU A 145 14.49 4.16 17.52
CA GLU A 145 14.55 4.15 18.99
C GLU A 145 14.73 5.57 19.56
N ALA A 146 15.51 6.41 18.86
CA ALA A 146 15.70 7.80 19.27
C ALA A 146 14.41 8.62 19.11
N ALA A 147 13.66 8.41 18.01
CA ALA A 147 12.36 9.04 17.79
C ALA A 147 11.32 8.56 18.81
N MET A 148 11.23 7.25 19.05
CA MET A 148 10.34 6.67 20.05
C MET A 148 10.58 7.25 21.43
N LYS A 149 11.85 7.35 21.84
CA LYS A 149 12.21 7.96 23.14
C LYS A 149 11.76 9.42 23.22
N TYR A 150 11.92 10.20 22.14
CA TYR A 150 11.50 11.60 22.10
C TYR A 150 9.99 11.75 22.31
N VAL A 151 9.18 10.88 21.68
CA VAL A 151 7.72 10.86 21.86
C VAL A 151 7.34 10.41 23.27
N GLN A 152 7.98 9.36 23.81
CA GLN A 152 7.70 8.84 25.16
C GLN A 152 8.10 9.83 26.29
N GLU A 153 9.05 10.72 26.02
CA GLU A 153 9.45 11.79 26.94
C GLU A 153 8.53 13.03 26.86
N ASP A 154 7.41 12.94 26.11
CA ASP A 154 6.45 14.02 25.92
C ASP A 154 7.08 15.33 25.40
N ARG A 155 8.00 15.18 24.44
CA ARG A 155 8.79 16.28 23.87
C ARG A 155 8.29 16.73 22.49
N ILE A 156 7.35 15.99 21.93
CA ILE A 156 6.71 16.31 20.65
C ILE A 156 5.77 17.49 20.82
N GLU A 157 5.77 18.41 19.86
CA GLU A 157 4.87 19.55 19.83
C GLU A 157 3.97 19.42 18.58
N SER A 158 2.73 19.95 18.69
CA SER A 158 1.81 19.97 17.53
C SER A 158 2.46 20.74 16.37
N GLY A 159 2.41 20.13 15.18
CA GLY A 159 3.04 20.63 13.96
C GLY A 159 4.50 20.20 13.76
N ASP A 160 5.11 19.43 14.68
CA ASP A 160 6.45 18.87 14.47
C ASP A 160 6.46 17.85 13.31
N VAL A 161 7.49 17.92 12.47
CA VAL A 161 7.80 16.91 11.45
C VAL A 161 8.91 16.01 11.96
N LEU A 162 8.66 14.72 12.10
CA LEU A 162 9.64 13.74 12.57
C LEU A 162 10.36 13.09 11.38
N ALA A 163 11.66 13.33 11.25
CA ALA A 163 12.49 12.73 10.22
C ALA A 163 13.44 11.70 10.83
N ILE A 164 13.26 10.43 10.49
CA ILE A 164 14.09 9.32 10.96
C ILE A 164 15.02 8.88 9.85
N ARG A 165 16.32 8.90 10.09
CA ARG A 165 17.36 8.56 9.13
C ARG A 165 17.91 7.17 9.37
N ASN A 166 18.64 6.65 8.38
CA ASN A 166 19.43 5.41 8.45
C ASN A 166 18.62 4.12 8.61
N GLU A 167 17.30 4.15 8.38
CA GLU A 167 16.42 2.99 8.50
C GLU A 167 16.01 2.41 7.12
N GLY A 168 16.52 2.98 6.05
CA GLY A 168 16.29 2.48 4.69
C GLY A 168 17.17 1.29 4.32
N PRO A 169 17.01 0.73 3.10
CA PRO A 169 17.78 -0.42 2.63
C PRO A 169 19.26 -0.13 2.41
N ARG A 170 19.64 1.13 2.19
CA ARG A 170 21.03 1.55 2.02
C ARG A 170 21.56 2.12 3.32
N GLY A 171 22.46 1.37 3.96
CA GLY A 171 23.11 1.77 5.23
C GLY A 171 22.31 1.50 6.50
N GLY A 172 21.13 0.86 6.38
CA GLY A 172 20.27 0.46 7.49
C GLY A 172 19.89 -1.02 7.42
N PRO A 173 19.03 -1.49 8.33
CA PRO A 173 18.65 -2.91 8.43
C PRO A 173 17.68 -3.35 7.32
N GLY A 174 17.34 -2.48 6.42
CA GLY A 174 16.33 -2.69 5.40
C GLY A 174 15.11 -1.79 5.61
N MET A 175 13.97 -2.15 4.99
CA MET A 175 12.76 -1.36 5.11
C MET A 175 12.01 -1.73 6.40
N ARG A 176 12.25 -0.99 7.46
CA ARG A 176 11.48 -1.11 8.71
C ARG A 176 10.16 -0.36 8.58
N GLU A 177 9.11 -0.98 9.08
CA GLU A 177 7.84 -0.29 9.31
C GLU A 177 7.90 0.42 10.66
N MET A 178 7.66 1.74 10.66
CA MET A 178 7.74 2.56 11.87
C MET A 178 6.37 2.78 12.50
N LEU A 179 5.53 1.75 12.46
CA LEU A 179 4.17 1.77 13.02
C LEU A 179 4.19 2.06 14.54
N GLY A 180 5.23 1.63 15.24
CA GLY A 180 5.40 1.90 16.66
C GLY A 180 5.53 3.39 16.97
N VAL A 181 6.35 4.12 16.21
CA VAL A 181 6.50 5.58 16.36
C VAL A 181 5.22 6.29 16.00
N THR A 182 4.59 5.95 14.86
CA THR A 182 3.32 6.55 14.44
C THR A 182 2.23 6.33 15.49
N ALA A 183 2.09 5.10 16.01
CA ALA A 183 1.13 4.80 17.06
C ALA A 183 1.42 5.56 18.37
N ALA A 184 2.69 5.78 18.71
CA ALA A 184 3.07 6.55 19.88
C ALA A 184 2.72 8.04 19.72
N VAL A 185 2.92 8.61 18.52
CA VAL A 185 2.53 9.99 18.19
C VAL A 185 1.02 10.19 18.34
N VAL A 186 0.24 9.29 17.73
CA VAL A 186 -1.23 9.28 17.84
C VAL A 186 -1.65 9.10 19.31
N GLY A 187 -1.05 8.13 20.01
CA GLY A 187 -1.33 7.89 21.44
C GLY A 187 -0.96 9.05 22.37
N ALA A 188 -0.06 9.94 21.95
CA ALA A 188 0.28 11.18 22.64
C ALA A 188 -0.69 12.34 22.31
N GLY A 189 -1.66 12.12 21.42
CA GLY A 189 -2.67 13.12 21.04
C GLY A 189 -2.24 14.08 19.92
N HIS A 190 -1.25 13.69 19.13
CA HIS A 190 -0.76 14.45 17.98
C HIS A 190 -1.17 13.74 16.67
N GLU A 191 -2.48 13.68 16.41
CA GLU A 191 -3.05 13.05 15.21
C GLU A 191 -3.09 14.00 13.99
N ASP A 192 -2.97 15.32 14.23
CA ASP A 192 -3.13 16.40 13.25
C ASP A 192 -1.78 16.89 12.71
#